data_8ac41f671c965deae6a138f24c98ee8b
#
_entry.id   8ac41f671c965deae6a138f24c98ee8b
#
_cell.length_a   1.000
_cell.length_b   1.000
_cell.length_c   1.000
_cell.angle_alpha   90.00
_cell.angle_beta   90.00
_cell.angle_gamma   90.00
#
_symmetry.space_group_name_H-M   'P 1'
#
loop_
_entity.id
_entity.type
_entity.pdbx_description
1 polymer ?
#
loop_
_entity_poly.entity_id
_entity_poly.type
_entity_poly.pdbx_seq_one_letter_code
_entity_poly.pdbx_strand_id
1 'polypeptide(L)'
;MLRSFHRLLSSFLCLALLAGAAHANVVVVLNSRDATVKLLNQQTYAEVSTFAVGKEPHHLMATPDNKSVIVASSVGNELIFLDPITGQVQRKLKDVFDPYQIGFSPDQKWFVSASLRLDRVDIYKYDGANLTLTRRIPLGKLPSHMAFNKASDTVFITRQGSDQVSAIDLASGAVKWTIPVGKLPAGIAMTPDDKYLLVGIMGADYVEVIDWRTQKTVKRIKAGDGTHNFRSLGDKRHTFVSNRVSNSINIIDQVTLENVGTINVPGGPDCMELTRDGKTLWVTLRWIKKVAVIDVATRKVVKLIPVGRSPHGVFFADSAPRM
;
A
#
# COMPACT_ATOMS: atom_id res chain seq x y z
N MET A 1 -70.93 -22.52 -46.22
CA MET A 1 -70.70 -22.57 -44.77
C MET A 1 -69.20 -22.74 -44.51
N LEU A 2 -68.47 -21.61 -44.29
CA LEU A 2 -67.01 -21.61 -43.99
C LEU A 2 -66.87 -21.38 -42.52
N ARG A 3 -66.21 -22.31 -41.81
CA ARG A 3 -65.79 -22.15 -40.40
C ARG A 3 -64.35 -21.67 -40.42
N SER A 4 -64.17 -20.47 -39.87
CA SER A 4 -62.87 -19.79 -39.68
C SER A 4 -62.25 -20.34 -38.40
N PHE A 5 -61.01 -20.91 -38.48
CA PHE A 5 -60.19 -21.27 -37.33
C PHE A 5 -59.21 -20.15 -37.01
N HIS A 6 -59.42 -19.50 -35.89
CA HIS A 6 -58.42 -18.55 -35.35
C HIS A 6 -57.41 -19.35 -34.52
N ARG A 7 -56.17 -19.34 -35.01
CA ARG A 7 -55.01 -19.82 -34.21
C ARG A 7 -54.46 -18.64 -33.43
N LEU A 8 -54.61 -18.68 -32.07
CA LEU A 8 -53.87 -17.82 -31.16
C LEU A 8 -52.39 -18.29 -31.10
N LEU A 9 -51.48 -17.48 -31.57
CA LEU A 9 -50.05 -17.65 -31.30
C LEU A 9 -49.72 -16.94 -29.97
N SER A 10 -49.50 -17.74 -28.91
CA SER A 10 -48.97 -17.22 -27.63
C SER A 10 -47.44 -17.07 -27.77
N SER A 11 -47.00 -15.84 -27.93
CA SER A 11 -45.56 -15.52 -27.90
C SER A 11 -45.08 -15.48 -26.45
N PHE A 12 -44.39 -16.55 -26.01
CA PHE A 12 -43.61 -16.52 -24.77
C PHE A 12 -42.36 -15.68 -24.96
N LEU A 13 -42.38 -14.48 -24.44
CA LEU A 13 -41.20 -13.61 -24.35
C LEU A 13 -40.37 -14.09 -23.18
N CYS A 14 -39.36 -14.93 -23.42
CA CYS A 14 -38.32 -15.26 -22.43
C CYS A 14 -37.47 -14.03 -22.18
N LEU A 15 -37.76 -13.29 -21.14
CA LEU A 15 -36.83 -12.30 -20.58
C LEU A 15 -35.64 -13.06 -19.98
N ALA A 16 -34.57 -13.23 -20.73
CA ALA A 16 -33.29 -13.65 -20.19
C ALA A 16 -32.75 -12.46 -19.35
N LEU A 17 -32.97 -12.55 -18.04
CA LEU A 17 -32.23 -11.75 -17.07
C LEU A 17 -30.74 -12.12 -17.20
N LEU A 18 -30.00 -11.34 -17.99
CA LEU A 18 -28.55 -11.27 -17.90
C LEU A 18 -28.23 -10.69 -16.54
N ALA A 19 -28.18 -11.55 -15.52
CA ALA A 19 -27.49 -11.25 -14.28
C ALA A 19 -26.00 -11.06 -14.66
N GLY A 20 -25.62 -9.83 -14.99
CA GLY A 20 -24.22 -9.45 -15.03
C GLY A 20 -23.62 -9.85 -13.69
N ALA A 21 -22.75 -10.85 -13.70
CA ALA A 21 -21.95 -11.18 -12.53
C ALA A 21 -21.19 -9.90 -12.19
N ALA A 22 -21.71 -9.14 -11.22
CA ALA A 22 -20.94 -8.08 -10.59
C ALA A 22 -19.72 -8.80 -10.03
N HIS A 23 -18.58 -8.66 -10.71
CA HIS A 23 -17.32 -9.15 -10.18
C HIS A 23 -17.16 -8.48 -8.82
N ALA A 24 -17.35 -9.25 -7.77
CA ALA A 24 -17.21 -8.77 -6.41
C ALA A 24 -15.75 -8.29 -6.28
N ASN A 25 -15.57 -6.99 -6.02
CA ASN A 25 -14.25 -6.44 -5.78
C ASN A 25 -13.61 -7.20 -4.63
N VAL A 26 -12.50 -7.84 -4.93
CA VAL A 26 -11.77 -8.66 -3.97
C VAL A 26 -10.80 -7.76 -3.21
N VAL A 27 -10.81 -7.91 -1.88
CA VAL A 27 -9.78 -7.33 -1.01
C VAL A 27 -8.72 -8.37 -0.76
N VAL A 28 -7.49 -8.07 -1.15
CA VAL A 28 -6.30 -8.90 -0.92
C VAL A 28 -5.70 -8.51 0.43
N VAL A 29 -5.56 -9.45 1.36
CA VAL A 29 -4.92 -9.24 2.66
C VAL A 29 -3.74 -10.20 2.81
N LEU A 30 -2.56 -9.65 3.08
CA LEU A 30 -1.35 -10.44 3.30
C LEU A 30 -1.24 -10.84 4.77
N ASN A 31 -1.17 -12.14 5.05
CA ASN A 31 -0.94 -12.69 6.39
C ASN A 31 0.53 -13.10 6.50
N SER A 32 1.41 -12.17 6.90
CA SER A 32 2.87 -12.34 6.80
C SER A 32 3.40 -13.55 7.56
N ARG A 33 2.91 -13.80 8.78
CA ARG A 33 3.34 -14.96 9.59
C ARG A 33 2.77 -16.29 9.15
N ASP A 34 1.65 -16.28 8.44
CA ASP A 34 1.02 -17.50 7.94
C ASP A 34 1.48 -17.86 6.53
N ALA A 35 2.25 -16.97 5.87
CA ALA A 35 2.64 -17.11 4.48
C ALA A 35 1.44 -17.32 3.53
N THR A 36 0.33 -16.62 3.80
CA THR A 36 -0.92 -16.72 3.03
C THR A 36 -1.43 -15.38 2.56
N VAL A 37 -2.21 -15.42 1.50
CA VAL A 37 -3.14 -14.36 1.11
C VAL A 37 -4.54 -14.78 1.49
N LYS A 38 -5.29 -13.88 2.12
CA LYS A 38 -6.73 -14.01 2.31
C LYS A 38 -7.44 -13.06 1.36
N LEU A 39 -8.42 -13.57 0.62
CA LEU A 39 -9.30 -12.81 -0.23
C LEU A 39 -10.63 -12.61 0.48
N LEU A 40 -11.08 -11.36 0.57
CA LEU A 40 -12.36 -10.98 1.14
C LEU A 40 -13.22 -10.31 0.07
N ASN A 41 -14.53 -10.50 0.14
CA ASN A 41 -15.46 -9.69 -0.62
C ASN A 41 -15.55 -8.30 0.01
N GLN A 42 -15.29 -7.25 -0.77
CA GLN A 42 -15.25 -5.87 -0.28
C GLN A 42 -16.59 -5.37 0.28
N GLN A 43 -17.72 -5.89 -0.22
CA GLN A 43 -19.06 -5.45 0.14
C GLN A 43 -19.65 -6.24 1.30
N THR A 44 -19.51 -7.58 1.24
CA THR A 44 -20.10 -8.47 2.26
C THR A 44 -19.15 -8.78 3.40
N TYR A 45 -17.86 -8.48 3.24
CA TYR A 45 -16.77 -8.82 4.16
C TYR A 45 -16.52 -10.32 4.33
N ALA A 46 -17.21 -11.16 3.57
CA ALA A 46 -17.06 -12.60 3.63
C ALA A 46 -15.71 -13.03 3.05
N GLU A 47 -15.16 -14.10 3.61
CA GLU A 47 -14.00 -14.78 3.01
C GLU A 47 -14.38 -15.39 1.68
N VAL A 48 -13.61 -15.09 0.64
CA VAL A 48 -13.72 -15.69 -0.68
C VAL A 48 -12.81 -16.92 -0.76
N SER A 49 -11.55 -16.74 -0.35
CA SER A 49 -10.57 -17.83 -0.28
C SER A 49 -9.37 -17.44 0.57
N THR A 50 -8.59 -18.45 0.96
CA THR A 50 -7.26 -18.28 1.56
C THR A 50 -6.32 -19.29 0.94
N PHE A 51 -5.14 -18.85 0.49
CA PHE A 51 -4.17 -19.73 -0.15
C PHE A 51 -2.73 -19.36 0.23
N ALA A 52 -1.83 -20.33 0.12
CA ALA A 52 -0.42 -20.16 0.41
C ALA A 52 0.27 -19.31 -0.67
N VAL A 53 1.14 -18.39 -0.25
CA VAL A 53 2.05 -17.62 -1.10
C VAL A 53 3.48 -17.80 -0.59
N GLY A 54 4.43 -17.05 -1.14
CA GLY A 54 5.81 -17.04 -0.65
C GLY A 54 5.93 -16.64 0.82
N LYS A 55 7.06 -16.99 1.43
CA LYS A 55 7.30 -16.74 2.86
C LYS A 55 7.36 -15.25 3.16
N GLU A 56 6.67 -14.83 4.22
CA GLU A 56 6.56 -13.46 4.70
C GLU A 56 6.11 -12.48 3.59
N PRO A 57 4.88 -12.64 3.04
CA PRO A 57 4.30 -11.63 2.16
C PRO A 57 4.14 -10.33 2.96
N HIS A 58 4.78 -9.25 2.52
CA HIS A 58 4.92 -8.04 3.32
C HIS A 58 4.20 -6.83 2.72
N HIS A 59 4.72 -6.24 1.67
CA HIS A 59 4.07 -5.15 0.96
C HIS A 59 3.47 -5.63 -0.36
N LEU A 60 2.55 -4.83 -0.89
CA LEU A 60 1.93 -5.06 -2.18
C LEU A 60 1.59 -3.74 -2.87
N MET A 61 1.51 -3.77 -4.20
CA MET A 61 1.10 -2.64 -5.01
C MET A 61 0.63 -3.11 -6.39
N ALA A 62 -0.21 -2.31 -7.06
CA ALA A 62 -0.58 -2.58 -8.44
C ALA A 62 0.61 -2.32 -9.40
N THR A 63 0.63 -3.06 -10.52
CA THR A 63 1.45 -2.67 -11.68
C THR A 63 0.90 -1.38 -12.30
N PRO A 64 1.73 -0.60 -13.01
CA PRO A 64 1.30 0.66 -13.62
C PRO A 64 0.10 0.54 -14.58
N ASP A 65 -0.04 -0.60 -15.26
CA ASP A 65 -1.17 -0.92 -16.15
C ASP A 65 -2.39 -1.50 -15.41
N ASN A 66 -2.32 -1.65 -14.09
CA ASN A 66 -3.33 -2.25 -13.21
C ASN A 66 -3.74 -3.69 -13.57
N LYS A 67 -2.94 -4.41 -14.36
CA LYS A 67 -3.23 -5.81 -14.72
C LYS A 67 -2.78 -6.83 -13.68
N SER A 68 -1.93 -6.41 -12.74
CA SER A 68 -1.45 -7.25 -11.65
C SER A 68 -1.32 -6.48 -10.35
N VAL A 69 -1.39 -7.23 -9.24
CA VAL A 69 -0.94 -6.79 -7.92
C VAL A 69 0.35 -7.54 -7.59
N ILE A 70 1.41 -6.80 -7.36
CA ILE A 70 2.70 -7.38 -6.97
C ILE A 70 2.71 -7.55 -5.45
N VAL A 71 2.94 -8.76 -4.98
CA VAL A 71 3.18 -9.10 -3.57
C VAL A 71 4.68 -9.33 -3.38
N ALA A 72 5.28 -8.57 -2.49
CA ALA A 72 6.68 -8.75 -2.08
C ALA A 72 6.77 -9.83 -1.01
N SER A 73 7.35 -10.99 -1.36
CA SER A 73 7.59 -12.10 -0.44
C SER A 73 9.01 -11.99 0.10
N SER A 74 9.17 -11.30 1.25
CA SER A 74 10.49 -10.84 1.69
C SER A 74 11.43 -12.00 2.08
N VAL A 75 10.96 -13.00 2.82
CA VAL A 75 11.75 -14.19 3.13
C VAL A 75 11.73 -15.22 1.98
N GLY A 76 10.71 -15.17 1.13
CA GLY A 76 10.59 -16.02 -0.05
C GLY A 76 11.53 -15.61 -1.19
N ASN A 77 12.10 -14.40 -1.14
CA ASN A 77 12.99 -13.86 -2.17
C ASN A 77 12.34 -13.86 -3.57
N GLU A 78 11.08 -13.46 -3.63
CA GLU A 78 10.32 -13.43 -4.88
C GLU A 78 9.27 -12.31 -4.88
N LEU A 79 8.88 -11.89 -6.08
CA LEU A 79 7.68 -11.09 -6.32
C LEU A 79 6.60 -12.01 -6.90
N ILE A 80 5.40 -11.95 -6.34
CA ILE A 80 4.26 -12.76 -6.78
C ILE A 80 3.24 -11.80 -7.40
N PHE A 81 2.85 -12.08 -8.64
CA PHE A 81 1.90 -11.28 -9.37
C PHE A 81 0.52 -11.94 -9.28
N LEU A 82 -0.44 -11.21 -8.73
CA LEU A 82 -1.82 -11.65 -8.58
C LEU A 82 -2.71 -10.88 -9.55
N ASP A 83 -3.75 -11.53 -10.03
CA ASP A 83 -4.85 -10.86 -10.72
C ASP A 83 -5.57 -9.90 -9.74
N PRO A 84 -5.76 -8.62 -10.08
CA PRO A 84 -6.31 -7.62 -9.15
C PRO A 84 -7.81 -7.81 -8.85
N ILE A 85 -8.51 -8.60 -9.67
CA ILE A 85 -9.96 -8.85 -9.53
C ILE A 85 -10.21 -10.17 -8.82
N THR A 86 -9.53 -11.24 -9.26
CA THR A 86 -9.74 -12.61 -8.72
C THR A 86 -8.78 -12.95 -7.59
N GLY A 87 -7.66 -12.23 -7.47
CA GLY A 87 -6.60 -12.51 -6.51
C GLY A 87 -5.75 -13.75 -6.84
N GLN A 88 -6.00 -14.41 -7.98
CA GLN A 88 -5.24 -15.60 -8.37
C GLN A 88 -3.82 -15.27 -8.78
N VAL A 89 -2.89 -16.21 -8.52
CA VAL A 89 -1.50 -16.08 -8.93
C VAL A 89 -1.38 -16.17 -10.45
N GLN A 90 -0.88 -15.10 -11.07
CA GLN A 90 -0.61 -15.04 -12.50
C GLN A 90 0.81 -15.53 -12.84
N ARG A 91 1.80 -15.05 -12.10
CA ARG A 91 3.23 -15.41 -12.27
C ARG A 91 4.04 -15.09 -11.04
N LYS A 92 5.27 -15.59 -10.99
CA LYS A 92 6.27 -15.27 -9.96
C LYS A 92 7.59 -14.85 -10.61
N LEU A 93 8.23 -13.85 -10.02
CA LEU A 93 9.60 -13.45 -10.34
C LEU A 93 10.48 -13.82 -9.16
N LYS A 94 11.37 -14.79 -9.37
CA LYS A 94 12.34 -15.27 -8.37
C LYS A 94 13.59 -14.39 -8.35
N ASP A 95 14.43 -14.59 -7.35
CA ASP A 95 15.74 -13.94 -7.18
C ASP A 95 15.65 -12.42 -6.97
N VAL A 96 14.49 -11.95 -6.53
CA VAL A 96 14.33 -10.64 -5.92
C VAL A 96 14.50 -10.83 -4.41
N PHE A 97 15.73 -10.60 -3.94
CA PHE A 97 16.10 -10.97 -2.57
C PHE A 97 15.63 -9.96 -1.54
N ASP A 98 14.95 -10.44 -0.49
CA ASP A 98 14.44 -9.69 0.64
C ASP A 98 13.62 -8.43 0.24
N PRO A 99 12.63 -8.54 -0.67
CA PRO A 99 11.83 -7.40 -1.06
C PRO A 99 10.92 -7.02 0.12
N TYR A 100 11.36 -6.05 0.93
CA TYR A 100 10.60 -5.60 2.09
C TYR A 100 9.53 -4.59 1.67
N GLN A 101 9.93 -3.45 1.10
CA GLN A 101 9.02 -2.54 0.40
C GLN A 101 9.40 -2.43 -1.07
N ILE A 102 8.41 -2.24 -1.91
CA ILE A 102 8.55 -2.08 -3.36
C ILE A 102 7.81 -0.82 -3.81
N GLY A 103 8.29 -0.20 -4.89
CA GLY A 103 7.68 1.01 -5.42
C GLY A 103 8.02 1.27 -6.89
N PHE A 104 7.08 1.85 -7.64
CA PHE A 104 7.34 2.43 -8.96
C PHE A 104 7.57 3.93 -8.84
N SER A 105 8.48 4.47 -9.65
CA SER A 105 8.59 5.92 -9.85
C SER A 105 7.31 6.50 -10.48
N PRO A 106 6.99 7.78 -10.27
CA PRO A 106 5.80 8.41 -10.87
C PRO A 106 5.71 8.30 -12.39
N ASP A 107 6.84 8.33 -13.12
CA ASP A 107 6.92 8.14 -14.57
C ASP A 107 6.84 6.67 -15.01
N GLN A 108 6.74 5.74 -14.04
CA GLN A 108 6.59 4.29 -14.23
C GLN A 108 7.77 3.58 -14.91
N LYS A 109 8.93 4.25 -15.06
CA LYS A 109 10.10 3.65 -15.71
C LYS A 109 11.03 2.90 -14.76
N TRP A 110 10.94 3.19 -13.48
CA TRP A 110 11.77 2.59 -12.46
C TRP A 110 10.93 1.82 -11.45
N PHE A 111 11.43 0.67 -11.06
CA PHE A 111 10.92 -0.10 -9.93
C PHE A 111 12.05 -0.24 -8.91
N VAL A 112 11.75 -0.01 -7.65
CA VAL A 112 12.72 -0.07 -6.56
C VAL A 112 12.25 -1.08 -5.53
N SER A 113 13.19 -1.89 -5.03
CA SER A 113 13.00 -2.81 -3.92
C SER A 113 13.98 -2.47 -2.80
N ALA A 114 13.46 -2.14 -1.63
CA ALA A 114 14.27 -2.02 -0.42
C ALA A 114 14.41 -3.39 0.24
N SER A 115 15.64 -3.82 0.47
CA SER A 115 15.97 -5.12 1.08
C SER A 115 16.44 -4.88 2.51
N LEU A 116 15.49 -4.97 3.46
CA LEU A 116 15.69 -4.58 4.86
C LEU A 116 16.84 -5.33 5.55
N ARG A 117 16.85 -6.67 5.42
CA ARG A 117 17.79 -7.55 6.10
C ARG A 117 19.12 -7.70 5.36
N LEU A 118 19.16 -7.31 4.09
CA LEU A 118 20.36 -7.37 3.25
C LEU A 118 21.07 -6.02 3.13
N ASP A 119 20.56 -5.01 3.86
CA ASP A 119 21.17 -3.67 3.89
C ASP A 119 21.46 -3.10 2.50
N ARG A 120 20.47 -3.19 1.58
CA ARG A 120 20.64 -2.70 0.22
C ARG A 120 19.32 -2.23 -0.41
N VAL A 121 19.47 -1.52 -1.52
CA VAL A 121 18.37 -1.12 -2.41
C VAL A 121 18.68 -1.62 -3.81
N ASP A 122 17.75 -2.32 -4.43
CA ASP A 122 17.85 -2.80 -5.81
C ASP A 122 16.94 -1.91 -6.70
N ILE A 123 17.50 -1.37 -7.80
CA ILE A 123 16.79 -0.54 -8.78
C ILE A 123 16.68 -1.32 -10.08
N TYR A 124 15.47 -1.38 -10.61
CA TYR A 124 15.14 -2.05 -11.87
C TYR A 124 14.58 -1.04 -12.86
N LYS A 125 14.89 -1.23 -14.14
CA LYS A 125 14.10 -0.64 -15.24
C LYS A 125 12.83 -1.45 -15.43
N TYR A 126 11.73 -0.74 -15.70
CA TYR A 126 10.45 -1.34 -16.05
C TYR A 126 10.09 -0.95 -17.49
N ASP A 127 9.78 -1.92 -18.35
CA ASP A 127 9.46 -1.74 -19.75
C ASP A 127 7.94 -1.88 -20.08
N GLY A 128 7.11 -1.93 -19.02
CA GLY A 128 5.67 -2.17 -19.15
C GLY A 128 5.29 -3.63 -18.84
N ALA A 129 6.24 -4.55 -18.81
CA ALA A 129 6.03 -5.98 -18.53
C ALA A 129 7.10 -6.57 -17.60
N ASN A 130 8.37 -6.26 -17.87
CA ASN A 130 9.53 -6.89 -17.24
C ASN A 130 10.27 -5.91 -16.32
N LEU A 131 10.90 -6.49 -15.31
CA LEU A 131 11.80 -5.81 -14.38
C LEU A 131 13.22 -6.25 -14.68
N THR A 132 14.07 -5.32 -15.14
CA THR A 132 15.48 -5.58 -15.42
C THR A 132 16.34 -4.90 -14.35
N LEU A 133 17.05 -5.66 -13.51
CA LEU A 133 17.93 -5.12 -12.48
C LEU A 133 19.04 -4.28 -13.15
N THR A 134 19.14 -3.02 -12.74
CA THR A 134 20.14 -2.08 -13.27
C THR A 134 21.19 -1.69 -12.22
N ARG A 135 20.79 -1.61 -10.97
CA ARG A 135 21.65 -1.19 -9.85
C ARG A 135 21.34 -1.99 -8.60
N ARG A 136 22.40 -2.34 -7.87
CA ARG A 136 22.34 -2.89 -6.53
C ARG A 136 23.21 -2.03 -5.64
N ILE A 137 22.58 -1.35 -4.68
CA ILE A 137 23.20 -0.29 -3.91
C ILE A 137 23.28 -0.75 -2.46
N PRO A 138 24.48 -1.00 -1.91
CA PRO A 138 24.64 -1.18 -0.48
C PRO A 138 24.15 0.06 0.26
N LEU A 139 23.18 -0.10 1.15
CA LEU A 139 22.58 0.98 1.93
C LEU A 139 22.24 0.46 3.33
N GLY A 140 23.27 0.26 4.13
CA GLY A 140 23.07 -0.10 5.55
C GLY A 140 22.44 1.09 6.30
N LYS A 141 21.73 0.95 7.35
CA LYS A 141 21.27 -0.24 8.09
C LYS A 141 19.75 -0.28 8.02
N LEU A 142 19.17 -1.42 7.70
CA LEU A 142 17.73 -1.67 7.62
C LEU A 142 16.99 -0.66 6.71
N PRO A 143 17.32 -0.55 5.40
CA PRO A 143 16.55 0.25 4.46
C PRO A 143 15.13 -0.31 4.36
N SER A 144 14.10 0.51 4.58
CA SER A 144 12.76 -0.01 4.77
C SER A 144 11.71 0.57 3.85
N HIS A 145 11.38 1.84 3.99
CA HIS A 145 10.31 2.47 3.22
C HIS A 145 10.85 3.51 2.25
N MET A 146 10.06 3.81 1.21
CA MET A 146 10.48 4.69 0.14
C MET A 146 9.41 5.67 -0.30
N ALA A 147 9.87 6.82 -0.80
CA ALA A 147 9.09 7.79 -1.55
C ALA A 147 9.91 8.26 -2.76
N PHE A 148 9.24 8.75 -3.79
CA PHE A 148 9.86 9.30 -4.99
C PHE A 148 9.54 10.79 -5.11
N ASN A 149 10.43 11.55 -5.74
CA ASN A 149 10.10 12.88 -6.17
C ASN A 149 9.26 12.86 -7.46
N LYS A 150 8.57 13.95 -7.74
CA LYS A 150 7.70 14.10 -8.91
C LYS A 150 8.46 13.97 -10.23
N ALA A 151 9.72 14.39 -10.27
CA ALA A 151 10.58 14.28 -11.46
C ALA A 151 10.99 12.84 -11.79
N SER A 152 10.77 11.87 -10.87
CA SER A 152 11.13 10.47 -11.06
C SER A 152 12.63 10.23 -11.27
N ASP A 153 13.46 11.09 -10.72
CA ASP A 153 14.93 10.98 -10.75
C ASP A 153 15.54 10.60 -9.39
N THR A 154 14.77 10.72 -8.31
CA THR A 154 15.26 10.48 -6.95
C THR A 154 14.28 9.62 -6.16
N VAL A 155 14.82 8.60 -5.48
CA VAL A 155 14.10 7.83 -4.45
C VAL A 155 14.69 8.16 -3.08
N PHE A 156 13.81 8.34 -2.10
CA PHE A 156 14.16 8.57 -0.70
C PHE A 156 13.87 7.31 0.10
N ILE A 157 14.84 6.86 0.89
CA ILE A 157 14.78 5.62 1.64
C ILE A 157 14.97 5.90 3.13
N THR A 158 14.04 5.43 3.97
CA THR A 158 14.25 5.41 5.42
C THR A 158 15.16 4.26 5.82
N ARG A 159 16.10 4.52 6.74
CA ARG A 159 17.07 3.55 7.26
C ARG A 159 16.83 3.38 8.75
N GLN A 160 16.01 2.40 9.10
CA GLN A 160 15.54 2.20 10.49
C GLN A 160 16.67 1.94 11.47
N GLY A 161 17.71 1.23 11.07
CA GLY A 161 18.82 0.85 11.95
C GLY A 161 19.87 1.93 12.16
N SER A 162 19.74 3.08 11.52
CA SER A 162 20.70 4.21 11.66
C SER A 162 20.02 5.56 11.85
N ASP A 163 18.70 5.59 12.03
CA ASP A 163 17.94 6.83 12.25
C ASP A 163 18.19 7.89 11.16
N GLN A 164 18.12 7.47 9.89
CA GLN A 164 18.49 8.29 8.75
C GLN A 164 17.49 8.17 7.60
N VAL A 165 17.51 9.17 6.71
CA VAL A 165 16.94 9.13 5.37
C VAL A 165 18.05 9.35 4.36
N SER A 166 18.07 8.55 3.29
CA SER A 166 18.98 8.71 2.16
C SER A 166 18.23 9.01 0.89
N ALA A 167 18.76 9.91 0.05
CA ALA A 167 18.30 10.15 -1.30
C ALA A 167 19.23 9.48 -2.31
N ILE A 168 18.66 8.75 -3.26
CA ILE A 168 19.39 7.98 -4.26
C ILE A 168 18.94 8.43 -5.65
N ASP A 169 19.89 8.72 -6.52
CA ASP A 169 19.64 8.97 -7.94
C ASP A 169 19.26 7.67 -8.66
N LEU A 170 18.11 7.64 -9.30
CA LEU A 170 17.58 6.42 -9.92
C LEU A 170 18.39 5.96 -11.13
N ALA A 171 18.96 6.86 -11.89
CA ALA A 171 19.71 6.53 -13.11
C ALA A 171 21.11 6.01 -12.80
N SER A 172 21.83 6.70 -11.94
CA SER A 172 23.21 6.35 -11.58
C SER A 172 23.32 5.35 -10.42
N GLY A 173 22.33 5.36 -9.51
CA GLY A 173 22.39 4.65 -8.23
C GLY A 173 23.24 5.35 -7.18
N ALA A 174 23.69 6.58 -7.43
CA ALA A 174 24.49 7.34 -6.49
C ALA A 174 23.65 7.82 -5.29
N VAL A 175 24.17 7.68 -4.07
CA VAL A 175 23.58 8.30 -2.89
C VAL A 175 23.88 9.81 -2.96
N LYS A 176 22.87 10.62 -3.21
CA LYS A 176 22.97 12.09 -3.30
C LYS A 176 23.29 12.72 -1.94
N TRP A 177 22.61 12.24 -0.92
CA TRP A 177 22.79 12.67 0.46
C TRP A 177 22.20 11.66 1.46
N THR A 178 22.62 11.77 2.71
CA THR A 178 22.07 11.07 3.86
C THR A 178 22.00 12.03 5.02
N ILE A 179 20.84 12.13 5.68
CA ILE A 179 20.61 13.03 6.81
C ILE A 179 20.07 12.26 8.03
N PRO A 180 20.42 12.68 9.25
CA PRO A 180 19.82 12.16 10.46
C PRO A 180 18.35 12.60 10.57
N VAL A 181 17.52 11.74 11.17
CA VAL A 181 16.12 12.00 11.51
C VAL A 181 15.81 11.43 12.90
N GLY A 182 14.54 11.46 13.30
CA GLY A 182 14.13 10.81 14.54
C GLY A 182 14.34 9.30 14.55
N LYS A 183 14.18 8.69 15.73
CA LYS A 183 14.50 7.29 16.02
C LYS A 183 13.60 6.30 15.28
N LEU A 184 14.18 5.26 14.67
CA LEU A 184 13.47 4.21 13.94
C LEU A 184 12.54 4.78 12.84
N PRO A 185 13.04 5.56 11.86
CA PRO A 185 12.20 6.08 10.79
C PRO A 185 11.59 4.92 9.99
N ALA A 186 10.27 4.95 9.78
CA ALA A 186 9.54 3.92 9.05
C ALA A 186 8.94 4.50 7.76
N GLY A 187 7.62 4.63 7.69
CA GLY A 187 6.95 5.15 6.51
C GLY A 187 7.47 6.51 6.08
N ILE A 188 7.48 6.74 4.79
CA ILE A 188 7.87 8.00 4.19
C ILE A 188 6.92 8.33 3.03
N ALA A 189 6.50 9.57 2.92
CA ALA A 189 5.63 10.07 1.86
C ALA A 189 6.11 11.42 1.34
N MET A 190 5.91 11.68 0.05
CA MET A 190 6.15 12.99 -0.56
C MET A 190 4.85 13.81 -0.50
N THR A 191 4.96 15.10 -0.16
CA THR A 191 3.81 16.01 -0.25
C THR A 191 3.40 16.24 -1.72
N PRO A 192 2.11 16.50 -2.02
CA PRO A 192 1.63 16.63 -3.40
C PRO A 192 2.29 17.77 -4.21
N ASP A 193 2.83 18.77 -3.53
CA ASP A 193 3.60 19.88 -4.14
C ASP A 193 5.09 19.55 -4.38
N ASP A 194 5.51 18.33 -4.07
CA ASP A 194 6.90 17.86 -4.18
C ASP A 194 7.90 18.63 -3.31
N LYS A 195 7.44 19.27 -2.25
CA LYS A 195 8.29 20.13 -1.41
C LYS A 195 8.86 19.42 -0.20
N TYR A 196 8.05 18.60 0.47
CA TYR A 196 8.42 17.98 1.73
C TYR A 196 8.32 16.47 1.71
N LEU A 197 9.21 15.84 2.45
CA LEU A 197 9.07 14.45 2.89
C LEU A 197 8.40 14.44 4.26
N LEU A 198 7.37 13.64 4.40
CA LEU A 198 6.77 13.27 5.68
C LEU A 198 7.36 11.94 6.10
N VAL A 199 8.06 11.88 7.24
CA VAL A 199 8.71 10.66 7.75
C VAL A 199 8.05 10.26 9.06
N GLY A 200 7.46 9.07 9.11
CA GLY A 200 6.91 8.49 10.32
C GLY A 200 8.02 8.01 11.24
N ILE A 201 8.13 8.60 12.43
CA ILE A 201 9.15 8.23 13.41
C ILE A 201 8.58 7.18 14.36
N MET A 202 8.83 5.90 14.06
CA MET A 202 8.25 4.78 14.79
C MET A 202 8.77 4.70 16.25
N GLY A 203 9.96 5.19 16.52
CA GLY A 203 10.53 5.29 17.86
C GLY A 203 10.04 6.50 18.67
N ALA A 204 9.03 7.23 18.19
CA ALA A 204 8.48 8.42 18.82
C ALA A 204 7.00 8.63 18.42
N ASP A 205 6.47 9.81 18.72
CA ASP A 205 5.06 10.17 18.58
C ASP A 205 4.86 11.36 17.61
N TYR A 206 5.64 11.42 16.53
CA TYR A 206 5.53 12.49 15.55
C TYR A 206 5.89 12.05 14.12
N VAL A 207 5.40 12.84 13.17
CA VAL A 207 5.86 12.84 11.79
C VAL A 207 6.91 13.94 11.65
N GLU A 208 8.10 13.60 11.14
CA GLU A 208 9.14 14.57 10.84
C GLU A 208 8.95 15.09 9.40
N VAL A 209 8.92 16.41 9.25
CA VAL A 209 8.76 17.10 7.96
C VAL A 209 10.10 17.63 7.50
N ILE A 210 10.56 17.16 6.35
CA ILE A 210 11.87 17.50 5.81
C ILE A 210 11.70 18.23 4.48
N ASP A 211 12.27 19.42 4.35
CA ASP A 211 12.53 20.01 3.04
C ASP A 211 13.71 19.27 2.41
N TRP A 212 13.42 18.40 1.46
CA TRP A 212 14.41 17.48 0.88
C TRP A 212 15.45 18.19 0.00
N ARG A 213 15.14 19.39 -0.50
CA ARG A 213 16.09 20.19 -1.29
C ARG A 213 17.12 20.88 -0.42
N THR A 214 16.69 21.41 0.73
CA THR A 214 17.58 22.02 1.70
C THR A 214 18.14 21.03 2.72
N GLN A 215 17.60 19.80 2.74
CA GLN A 215 18.00 18.71 3.65
C GLN A 215 17.78 19.05 5.13
N LYS A 216 16.76 19.88 5.42
CA LYS A 216 16.49 20.35 6.78
C LYS A 216 15.11 19.90 7.27
N THR A 217 15.06 19.47 8.52
CA THR A 217 13.78 19.33 9.24
C THR A 217 13.18 20.72 9.44
N VAL A 218 11.95 20.89 8.94
CA VAL A 218 11.23 22.17 9.04
C VAL A 218 10.12 22.15 10.09
N LYS A 219 9.58 20.96 10.40
CA LYS A 219 8.52 20.80 11.39
C LYS A 219 8.50 19.36 11.94
N ARG A 220 7.97 19.19 13.15
CA ARG A 220 7.53 17.91 13.71
C ARG A 220 6.06 18.01 14.02
N ILE A 221 5.26 17.15 13.39
CA ILE A 221 3.81 17.11 13.56
C ILE A 221 3.51 16.07 14.64
N LYS A 222 2.92 16.48 15.75
CA LYS A 222 2.52 15.57 16.82
C LYS A 222 1.52 14.55 16.28
N ALA A 223 1.79 13.26 16.53
CA ALA A 223 0.99 12.12 16.12
C ALA A 223 0.82 11.15 17.32
N GLY A 224 0.53 9.92 17.07
CA GLY A 224 0.56 8.87 18.11
C GLY A 224 1.88 8.11 18.14
N ASP A 225 2.14 7.38 19.22
CA ASP A 225 3.34 6.55 19.36
C ASP A 225 3.37 5.42 18.31
N GLY A 226 4.56 5.16 17.78
CA GLY A 226 4.75 4.12 16.77
C GLY A 226 4.27 4.53 15.38
N THR A 227 4.47 5.80 15.00
CA THR A 227 4.11 6.36 13.68
C THR A 227 4.74 5.52 12.56
N HIS A 228 3.93 5.00 11.63
CA HIS A 228 4.41 3.98 10.71
C HIS A 228 4.08 4.25 9.23
N ASN A 229 2.89 3.95 8.75
CA ASN A 229 2.54 4.00 7.33
C ASN A 229 1.66 5.20 6.98
N PHE A 230 1.78 5.65 5.72
CA PHE A 230 0.97 6.72 5.15
C PHE A 230 0.01 6.19 4.10
N ARG A 231 -1.17 6.80 3.99
CA ARG A 231 -2.13 6.60 2.91
C ARG A 231 -2.83 7.92 2.57
N SER A 232 -2.58 8.44 1.37
CA SER A 232 -3.26 9.65 0.89
C SER A 232 -4.77 9.48 0.85
N LEU A 233 -5.52 10.54 1.15
CA LEU A 233 -6.99 10.57 0.98
C LEU A 233 -7.40 10.69 -0.50
N GLY A 234 -6.47 10.94 -1.42
CA GLY A 234 -6.77 11.15 -2.82
C GLY A 234 -7.27 12.56 -3.17
N ASP A 235 -7.37 13.44 -2.19
CA ASP A 235 -7.78 14.84 -2.32
C ASP A 235 -6.62 15.82 -2.55
N LYS A 236 -5.41 15.29 -2.71
CA LYS A 236 -4.14 16.04 -2.86
C LYS A 236 -3.83 16.97 -1.67
N ARG A 237 -4.42 16.74 -0.53
CA ARG A 237 -4.24 17.56 0.67
C ARG A 237 -4.01 16.74 1.93
N HIS A 238 -4.82 15.72 2.17
CA HIS A 238 -4.76 14.97 3.41
C HIS A 238 -4.10 13.61 3.24
N THR A 239 -3.42 13.16 4.28
CA THR A 239 -2.90 11.79 4.38
C THR A 239 -3.20 11.21 5.75
N PHE A 240 -3.60 9.94 5.77
CA PHE A 240 -3.66 9.14 6.98
C PHE A 240 -2.24 8.71 7.36
N VAL A 241 -1.97 8.66 8.67
CA VAL A 241 -0.76 8.05 9.21
C VAL A 241 -1.12 7.11 10.35
N SER A 242 -0.71 5.85 10.26
CA SER A 242 -0.98 4.84 11.28
C SER A 242 0.04 4.92 12.43
N ASN A 243 -0.45 4.77 13.66
CA ASN A 243 0.36 4.76 14.88
C ASN A 243 0.15 3.43 15.59
N ARG A 244 1.10 2.52 15.42
CA ARG A 244 0.96 1.13 15.88
C ARG A 244 0.78 1.02 17.39
N VAL A 245 1.59 1.75 18.16
CA VAL A 245 1.64 1.66 19.63
C VAL A 245 0.44 2.37 20.26
N SER A 246 0.09 3.57 19.78
CA SER A 246 -1.06 4.33 20.27
C SER A 246 -2.41 3.78 19.83
N ASN A 247 -2.46 2.74 18.96
CA ASN A 247 -3.72 2.22 18.46
C ASN A 247 -4.59 3.32 17.82
N SER A 248 -3.99 4.15 16.97
CA SER A 248 -4.66 5.30 16.35
C SER A 248 -4.19 5.54 14.92
N ILE A 249 -4.95 6.34 14.18
CA ILE A 249 -4.60 6.89 12.88
C ILE A 249 -4.80 8.40 12.97
N ASN A 250 -3.80 9.18 12.58
CA ASN A 250 -3.92 10.61 12.45
C ASN A 250 -4.25 11.00 11.00
N ILE A 251 -4.89 12.14 10.84
CA ILE A 251 -5.13 12.80 9.56
C ILE A 251 -4.25 14.03 9.51
N ILE A 252 -3.29 14.02 8.60
CA ILE A 252 -2.34 15.13 8.42
C ILE A 252 -2.80 15.96 7.22
N ASP A 253 -2.97 17.26 7.43
CA ASP A 253 -3.08 18.22 6.34
C ASP A 253 -1.67 18.56 5.85
N GLN A 254 -1.37 18.17 4.61
CA GLN A 254 -0.03 18.31 4.01
C GLN A 254 0.28 19.73 3.54
N VAL A 255 -0.72 20.63 3.53
CA VAL A 255 -0.55 22.05 3.18
C VAL A 255 -0.21 22.87 4.43
N THR A 256 -0.98 22.70 5.51
CA THR A 256 -0.71 23.40 6.79
C THR A 256 0.34 22.70 7.64
N LEU A 257 0.65 21.43 7.31
CA LEU A 257 1.55 20.55 8.06
C LEU A 257 1.05 20.36 9.49
N GLU A 258 -0.22 20.06 9.65
CA GLU A 258 -0.87 19.89 10.95
C GLU A 258 -1.66 18.58 11.04
N ASN A 259 -1.77 18.05 12.26
CA ASN A 259 -2.68 16.97 12.57
C ASN A 259 -4.09 17.55 12.75
N VAL A 260 -5.00 17.26 11.83
CA VAL A 260 -6.38 17.76 11.81
C VAL A 260 -7.40 16.74 12.30
N GLY A 261 -6.96 15.58 12.73
CA GLY A 261 -7.87 14.57 13.26
C GLY A 261 -7.21 13.28 13.69
N THR A 262 -7.90 12.57 14.57
CA THR A 262 -7.46 11.27 15.08
C THR A 262 -8.62 10.27 15.04
N ILE A 263 -8.32 9.04 14.68
CA ILE A 263 -9.23 7.90 14.67
C ILE A 263 -8.64 6.84 15.61
N ASN A 264 -9.40 6.39 16.58
CA ASN A 264 -8.99 5.30 17.47
C ASN A 264 -9.22 3.95 16.76
N VAL A 265 -8.16 3.15 16.64
CA VAL A 265 -8.17 1.88 15.90
C VAL A 265 -7.36 0.84 16.68
N PRO A 266 -7.99 -0.14 17.33
CA PRO A 266 -7.30 -1.09 18.21
C PRO A 266 -6.40 -2.05 17.44
N GLY A 267 -5.37 -2.58 18.07
CA GLY A 267 -4.63 -3.75 17.59
C GLY A 267 -3.44 -3.49 16.68
N GLY A 268 -2.82 -2.33 16.79
CA GLY A 268 -1.63 -1.96 16.03
C GLY A 268 -1.93 -1.74 14.54
N PRO A 269 -2.63 -0.64 14.19
CA PRO A 269 -2.95 -0.30 12.82
C PRO A 269 -1.67 -0.15 11.98
N ASP A 270 -1.68 -0.71 10.77
CA ASP A 270 -0.49 -0.79 9.93
C ASP A 270 -0.75 -0.29 8.50
N CYS A 271 -0.83 -1.18 7.52
CA CYS A 271 -1.11 -0.80 6.15
C CYS A 271 -2.57 -0.43 5.97
N MET A 272 -2.80 0.51 5.07
CA MET A 272 -4.10 1.11 4.84
C MET A 272 -4.43 1.14 3.35
N GLU A 273 -5.71 0.93 3.03
CA GLU A 273 -6.25 1.14 1.68
C GLU A 273 -7.59 1.87 1.76
N LEU A 274 -7.81 2.82 0.86
CA LEU A 274 -8.98 3.69 0.84
C LEU A 274 -9.82 3.44 -0.41
N THR A 275 -11.14 3.32 -0.25
CA THR A 275 -12.06 3.20 -1.39
C THR A 275 -11.99 4.44 -2.29
N ARG A 276 -12.26 4.25 -3.59
CA ARG A 276 -12.17 5.31 -4.60
C ARG A 276 -13.01 6.54 -4.25
N ASP A 277 -14.16 6.33 -3.64
CA ASP A 277 -15.06 7.41 -3.19
C ASP A 277 -14.59 8.11 -1.90
N GLY A 278 -13.48 7.67 -1.32
CA GLY A 278 -12.90 8.23 -0.09
C GLY A 278 -13.68 7.93 1.19
N LYS A 279 -14.74 7.11 1.14
CA LYS A 279 -15.64 6.93 2.29
C LYS A 279 -15.20 5.86 3.27
N THR A 280 -14.49 4.84 2.79
CA THR A 280 -14.16 3.67 3.62
C THR A 280 -12.67 3.40 3.60
N LEU A 281 -12.04 3.39 4.78
CA LEU A 281 -10.64 3.05 4.98
C LEU A 281 -10.54 1.64 5.55
N TRP A 282 -9.76 0.79 4.89
CA TRP A 282 -9.42 -0.55 5.33
C TRP A 282 -8.03 -0.54 5.95
N VAL A 283 -7.88 -1.15 7.14
CA VAL A 283 -6.63 -1.08 7.91
C VAL A 283 -6.29 -2.46 8.46
N THR A 284 -5.09 -2.93 8.20
CA THR A 284 -4.58 -4.16 8.83
C THR A 284 -4.22 -3.91 10.28
N LEU A 285 -4.64 -4.81 11.17
CA LEU A 285 -4.41 -4.75 12.62
C LEU A 285 -3.42 -5.84 13.02
N ARG A 286 -2.15 -5.47 13.01
CA ARG A 286 -1.02 -6.40 13.04
C ARG A 286 -1.02 -7.35 14.23
N TRP A 287 -1.49 -6.88 15.39
CA TRP A 287 -1.35 -7.62 16.65
C TRP A 287 -2.55 -8.51 16.96
N ILE A 288 -3.72 -8.23 16.39
CA ILE A 288 -4.97 -8.93 16.75
C ILE A 288 -5.57 -9.77 15.63
N LYS A 289 -4.84 -10.01 14.53
CA LYS A 289 -5.26 -10.86 13.41
C LYS A 289 -6.58 -10.40 12.78
N LYS A 290 -6.73 -9.10 12.55
CA LYS A 290 -7.95 -8.52 11.98
C LYS A 290 -7.62 -7.46 10.94
N VAL A 291 -8.61 -7.14 10.14
CA VAL A 291 -8.68 -5.91 9.35
C VAL A 291 -9.82 -5.09 9.91
N ALA A 292 -9.57 -3.80 10.14
CA ALA A 292 -10.62 -2.83 10.46
C ALA A 292 -11.16 -2.19 9.19
N VAL A 293 -12.47 -2.00 9.13
CA VAL A 293 -13.15 -1.15 8.16
C VAL A 293 -13.64 0.09 8.90
N ILE A 294 -13.26 1.25 8.42
CA ILE A 294 -13.48 2.54 9.07
C ILE A 294 -14.33 3.41 8.14
N ASP A 295 -15.41 3.96 8.67
CA ASP A 295 -16.13 5.05 8.03
C ASP A 295 -15.35 6.36 8.24
N VAL A 296 -14.91 6.96 7.13
CA VAL A 296 -14.01 8.13 7.15
C VAL A 296 -14.74 9.38 7.67
N ALA A 297 -16.02 9.55 7.33
CA ALA A 297 -16.77 10.73 7.72
C ALA A 297 -17.04 10.75 9.23
N THR A 298 -17.44 9.62 9.79
CA THR A 298 -17.71 9.49 11.25
C THR A 298 -16.46 9.17 12.06
N ARG A 299 -15.35 8.80 11.41
CA ARG A 299 -14.08 8.40 12.04
C ARG A 299 -14.25 7.21 12.99
N LYS A 300 -15.14 6.27 12.66
CA LYS A 300 -15.44 5.10 13.51
C LYS A 300 -15.09 3.80 12.80
N VAL A 301 -14.57 2.85 13.57
CA VAL A 301 -14.47 1.46 13.13
C VAL A 301 -15.87 0.88 13.05
N VAL A 302 -16.29 0.51 11.84
CA VAL A 302 -17.63 -0.05 11.57
C VAL A 302 -17.61 -1.58 11.50
N LYS A 303 -16.45 -2.18 11.22
CA LYS A 303 -16.29 -3.63 11.15
C LYS A 303 -14.87 -4.05 11.53
N LEU A 304 -14.77 -5.21 12.19
CA LEU A 304 -13.53 -5.93 12.43
C LEU A 304 -13.64 -7.32 11.78
N ILE A 305 -12.78 -7.61 10.81
CA ILE A 305 -12.82 -8.82 9.98
C ILE A 305 -11.67 -9.73 10.41
N PRO A 306 -11.90 -11.00 10.82
CA PRO A 306 -10.84 -11.94 11.15
C PRO A 306 -10.01 -12.29 9.91
N VAL A 307 -8.68 -12.28 10.08
CA VAL A 307 -7.70 -12.69 9.05
C VAL A 307 -6.60 -13.54 9.69
N GLY A 308 -5.53 -13.83 8.96
CA GLY A 308 -4.41 -14.59 9.49
C GLY A 308 -3.47 -13.79 10.41
N ARG A 309 -2.38 -14.43 10.83
CA ARG A 309 -1.41 -13.86 11.77
C ARG A 309 -0.55 -12.76 11.13
N SER A 310 -0.35 -11.69 11.89
CA SER A 310 0.47 -10.53 11.48
C SER A 310 0.05 -9.98 10.12
N PRO A 311 -1.23 -9.59 9.93
CA PRO A 311 -1.68 -9.04 8.66
C PRO A 311 -0.91 -7.75 8.37
N HIS A 312 -0.45 -7.59 7.12
CA HIS A 312 0.35 -6.45 6.69
C HIS A 312 -0.28 -5.72 5.51
N GLY A 313 0.06 -6.09 4.28
CA GLY A 313 -0.49 -5.42 3.11
C GLY A 313 -1.99 -5.65 2.95
N VAL A 314 -2.71 -4.62 2.50
CA VAL A 314 -4.11 -4.67 2.08
C VAL A 314 -4.25 -3.94 0.75
N PHE A 315 -5.04 -4.50 -0.18
CA PHE A 315 -5.26 -3.93 -1.52
C PHE A 315 -6.64 -4.31 -2.05
N PHE A 316 -7.22 -3.41 -2.83
CA PHE A 316 -8.34 -3.67 -3.74
C PHE A 316 -8.26 -2.74 -4.95
N ALA A 317 -8.77 -3.20 -6.11
CA ALA A 317 -8.61 -2.49 -7.38
C ALA A 317 -9.37 -1.14 -7.42
N ASP A 318 -10.51 -1.06 -6.72
CA ASP A 318 -11.30 0.18 -6.64
C ASP A 318 -10.84 1.09 -5.51
N SER A 319 -9.57 1.52 -5.58
CA SER A 319 -8.93 2.37 -4.56
C SER A 319 -8.84 3.83 -4.99
N ALA A 320 -8.79 4.73 -4.01
CA ALA A 320 -8.51 6.15 -4.21
C ALA A 320 -7.07 6.35 -4.72
N PRO A 321 -6.80 7.41 -5.50
CA PRO A 321 -5.44 7.74 -5.91
C PRO A 321 -4.50 7.86 -4.70
N ARG A 322 -3.23 7.49 -4.90
CA ARG A 322 -2.20 7.56 -3.84
C ARG A 322 -1.43 8.88 -3.82
N MET A 323 -1.67 9.72 -4.83
CA MET A 323 -1.12 11.08 -4.97
C MET A 323 -2.19 12.04 -5.47
#